data_6d8b5370724fecfd3c023a1b4f0cb192
#
_entry.id   6d8b5370724fecfd3c023a1b4f0cb192
#
_cell.length_a   1.000
_cell.length_b   1.000
_cell.length_c   1.000
_cell.angle_alpha   90.00
_cell.angle_beta   90.00
_cell.angle_gamma   90.00
#
_symmetry.space_group_name_H-M   'P 1'
#
loop_
_entity.id
_entity.type
_entity.pdbx_description
1 polymer ?
#
loop_
_entity_poly.entity_id
_entity_poly.type
_entity_poly.pdbx_seq_one_letter_code
_entity_poly.pdbx_strand_id
1 'polypeptide(L)'
;MKPGNLLMQGAKSGGANRKMRQNSLWALRGSGTLFLCGKRLITMKRIFTSESVTEGHPDKICDQISDGVLDAILARDPMARVACETITTTGMVFVMGEISTNCYVDIPGIARDVICRIGYDHPEYGFDGRTCSVMTAIDGQSPDIAMGVDRAYDEEDEIGAGDQGMMFGYACDETPELMPAPISFAHQLAHRLTECRRTGLLPWLRPDGKTQVSVQYGENGEVERIDAVVVSTQHSEAVDISVLREEIIEKVIRHTLPASLLDEDTKFFVNPTGRFVVGGPVGDSGLTGRKIIVDTYGGYAAHGGGCFSGKDPTKVDRSAAYMARHIAKNIVAAGLARKCQIELAYAIGVAKPVSVLVDTFGTGKVSDETLSEAVQTVFDLRPAKIISYLDLRRPIYSQTAAYGHFGRPELNLPWEQIRKTEELRAAAGLS
;
A
#
# COMPACT_ATOMS: atom_id res chain seq x y z
N MET A 1 -20.23 52.61 19.32
CA MET A 1 -21.62 52.88 18.94
C MET A 1 -22.40 51.58 19.13
N LYS A 2 -23.52 51.65 19.82
CA LYS A 2 -24.29 50.50 20.36
C LYS A 2 -25.13 49.79 19.29
N PRO A 3 -25.55 48.52 19.53
CA PRO A 3 -26.30 47.70 18.61
C PRO A 3 -27.80 47.96 18.64
N GLY A 4 -28.47 47.76 17.50
CA GLY A 4 -29.91 47.90 17.37
C GLY A 4 -30.64 46.55 17.45
N ASN A 5 -31.55 46.45 18.40
CA ASN A 5 -32.59 45.42 18.53
C ASN A 5 -33.65 45.57 17.44
N LEU A 6 -34.17 44.48 16.90
CA LEU A 6 -35.49 44.46 16.31
C LEU A 6 -36.29 43.24 16.79
N LEU A 7 -37.53 43.58 17.16
CA LEU A 7 -38.52 42.84 17.93
C LEU A 7 -39.19 41.69 17.13
N MET A 8 -39.59 40.72 17.92
CA MET A 8 -40.60 39.70 17.64
C MET A 8 -41.97 40.28 17.33
N GLN A 9 -42.70 39.73 16.37
CA GLN A 9 -44.18 39.72 16.38
C GLN A 9 -44.66 38.31 16.06
N GLY A 10 -45.51 37.83 16.96
CA GLY A 10 -46.14 36.52 16.89
C GLY A 10 -47.45 36.55 16.07
N ALA A 11 -47.82 35.40 15.57
CA ALA A 11 -49.19 35.11 15.13
C ALA A 11 -49.61 33.74 15.67
N LYS A 12 -50.80 33.72 16.25
CA LYS A 12 -51.46 32.60 16.92
C LYS A 12 -52.25 31.75 15.93
N SER A 13 -52.40 30.49 16.32
CA SER A 13 -53.61 29.64 16.29
C SER A 13 -53.89 28.78 15.05
N GLY A 14 -54.15 27.50 15.33
CA GLY A 14 -54.83 26.57 14.45
C GLY A 14 -54.54 25.12 14.85
N GLY A 15 -55.28 24.61 15.86
CA GLY A 15 -55.14 23.22 16.28
C GLY A 15 -55.79 22.24 15.29
N ALA A 16 -55.12 21.12 15.08
CA ALA A 16 -55.74 19.87 14.65
C ALA A 16 -54.99 18.68 15.23
N ASN A 17 -55.64 18.06 16.21
CA ASN A 17 -55.29 16.76 16.77
C ASN A 17 -55.24 15.69 15.65
N ARG A 18 -54.06 15.10 15.39
CA ARG A 18 -53.93 13.77 14.78
C ARG A 18 -53.01 12.93 15.65
N LYS A 19 -53.60 11.93 16.32
CA LYS A 19 -52.91 10.86 17.01
C LYS A 19 -51.92 10.17 16.07
N MET A 20 -50.64 10.43 16.22
CA MET A 20 -49.60 9.55 15.70
C MET A 20 -49.43 8.39 16.66
N ARG A 21 -49.72 7.19 16.19
CA ARG A 21 -49.36 5.94 16.86
C ARG A 21 -47.83 5.84 16.84
N GLN A 22 -47.25 5.86 18.02
CA GLN A 22 -45.88 5.42 18.26
C GLN A 22 -45.75 3.94 17.92
N ASN A 23 -45.00 3.61 16.89
CA ASN A 23 -44.32 2.33 16.77
C ASN A 23 -42.82 2.62 16.69
N SER A 24 -42.21 2.71 17.88
CA SER A 24 -40.79 2.69 18.08
C SER A 24 -40.31 1.22 18.05
N LEU A 25 -39.65 0.80 17.01
CA LEU A 25 -38.76 -0.35 17.05
C LEU A 25 -37.36 0.14 16.70
N TRP A 26 -36.54 0.34 17.73
CA TRP A 26 -35.10 0.44 17.59
C TRP A 26 -34.53 -0.98 17.63
N ALA A 27 -34.06 -1.47 16.49
CA ALA A 27 -33.18 -2.61 16.46
C ALA A 27 -31.84 -2.13 15.90
N LEU A 28 -30.93 -1.78 16.79
CA LEU A 28 -29.51 -1.66 16.49
C LEU A 28 -28.93 -3.06 16.48
N ARG A 29 -28.49 -3.53 15.30
CA ARG A 29 -27.33 -4.45 15.13
C ARG A 29 -27.11 -4.74 13.64
N GLY A 30 -25.87 -4.49 13.19
CA GLY A 30 -25.38 -4.86 11.86
C GLY A 30 -25.17 -3.63 10.96
N SER A 31 -23.97 -3.49 10.46
CA SER A 31 -23.42 -2.40 9.65
C SER A 31 -24.11 -2.21 8.28
N GLY A 32 -25.31 -1.71 8.30
CA GLY A 32 -26.01 -1.28 7.10
C GLY A 32 -27.07 -0.26 7.50
N THR A 33 -26.89 1.01 7.12
CA THR A 33 -27.88 2.05 7.39
C THR A 33 -29.06 1.86 6.44
N LEU A 34 -30.19 1.38 6.95
CA LEU A 34 -31.46 1.31 6.21
C LEU A 34 -32.13 2.68 6.17
N PHE A 35 -32.27 3.26 4.99
CA PHE A 35 -33.13 4.43 4.77
C PHE A 35 -34.48 3.98 4.20
N LEU A 36 -35.57 4.23 4.94
CA LEU A 36 -36.92 4.04 4.46
C LEU A 36 -37.38 5.32 3.71
N CYS A 37 -37.32 5.30 2.40
CA CYS A 37 -38.00 6.26 1.55
C CYS A 37 -39.03 5.51 0.70
N GLY A 38 -40.32 5.66 1.03
CA GLY A 38 -41.48 5.26 0.25
C GLY A 38 -41.41 3.89 -0.43
N LYS A 39 -41.66 2.79 0.29
CA LYS A 39 -41.97 1.44 -0.22
C LYS A 39 -40.87 0.65 -0.98
N ARG A 40 -39.62 1.08 -1.04
CA ARG A 40 -38.48 0.25 -1.44
C ARG A 40 -37.40 0.32 -0.37
N LEU A 41 -36.99 -0.82 0.17
CA LEU A 41 -35.73 -0.97 0.89
C LEU A 41 -34.61 -0.72 -0.13
N ILE A 42 -33.96 0.43 -0.04
CA ILE A 42 -32.72 0.67 -0.79
C ILE A 42 -31.61 0.09 0.07
N THR A 43 -31.20 -1.12 -0.22
CA THR A 43 -29.96 -1.69 0.31
C THR A 43 -28.83 -0.85 -0.30
N MET A 44 -28.13 -0.07 0.51
CA MET A 44 -26.93 0.64 0.03
C MET A 44 -25.88 -0.39 -0.30
N LYS A 45 -25.50 -0.47 -1.58
CA LYS A 45 -24.37 -1.32 -2.04
C LYS A 45 -23.10 -0.83 -1.36
N ARG A 46 -22.39 -1.74 -0.69
CA ARG A 46 -21.07 -1.43 -0.13
C ARG A 46 -20.03 -1.59 -1.23
N ILE A 47 -19.49 -0.47 -1.72
CA ILE A 47 -18.42 -0.48 -2.72
C ILE A 47 -17.14 0.05 -2.07
N PHE A 48 -16.03 -0.65 -2.30
CA PHE A 48 -14.70 -0.19 -1.90
C PHE A 48 -13.78 -0.11 -3.12
N THR A 49 -12.93 0.91 -3.16
CA THR A 49 -12.07 1.21 -4.30
C THR A 49 -10.62 1.33 -3.87
N SER A 50 -9.73 0.68 -4.63
CA SER A 50 -8.28 0.86 -4.49
C SER A 50 -7.65 1.18 -5.84
N GLU A 51 -6.51 1.86 -5.79
CA GLU A 51 -5.73 2.20 -6.98
C GLU A 51 -4.32 1.60 -6.91
N SER A 52 -3.71 1.43 -8.07
CA SER A 52 -2.30 1.09 -8.25
C SER A 52 -1.69 1.88 -9.40
N VAL A 53 -0.38 1.85 -9.50
CA VAL A 53 0.37 2.52 -10.57
C VAL A 53 1.42 1.59 -11.17
N THR A 54 1.79 1.86 -12.42
CA THR A 54 2.86 1.11 -13.09
C THR A 54 4.25 1.50 -12.57
N GLU A 55 5.25 0.70 -12.91
CA GLU A 55 6.66 0.96 -12.59
C GLU A 55 7.19 2.30 -13.14
N GLY A 56 6.57 2.81 -14.22
CA GLY A 56 6.94 4.07 -14.85
C GLY A 56 6.25 5.31 -14.31
N HIS A 57 5.41 5.19 -13.29
CA HIS A 57 4.87 6.35 -12.58
C HIS A 57 6.01 7.10 -11.86
N PRO A 58 6.06 8.45 -11.90
CA PRO A 58 7.18 9.22 -11.35
C PRO A 58 7.55 8.87 -9.90
N ASP A 59 6.59 8.73 -9.00
CA ASP A 59 6.86 8.33 -7.62
C ASP A 59 7.46 6.92 -7.55
N LYS A 60 7.00 5.98 -8.40
CA LYS A 60 7.55 4.62 -8.41
C LYS A 60 8.91 4.50 -9.08
N ILE A 61 9.26 5.40 -9.98
CA ILE A 61 10.65 5.54 -10.46
C ILE A 61 11.55 5.89 -9.27
N CYS A 62 11.15 6.85 -8.44
CA CYS A 62 11.92 7.27 -7.26
C CYS A 62 12.07 6.12 -6.25
N ASP A 63 10.99 5.40 -5.95
CA ASP A 63 11.03 4.25 -5.04
C ASP A 63 11.99 3.17 -5.56
N GLN A 64 11.96 2.85 -6.85
CA GLN A 64 12.82 1.86 -7.46
C GLN A 64 14.30 2.30 -7.48
N ILE A 65 14.60 3.59 -7.64
CA ILE A 65 15.96 4.12 -7.55
C ILE A 65 16.46 4.00 -6.11
N SER A 66 15.67 4.45 -5.14
CA SER A 66 16.03 4.41 -3.72
C SER A 66 16.26 2.99 -3.21
N ASP A 67 15.41 2.02 -3.57
CA ASP A 67 15.62 0.61 -3.25
C ASP A 67 16.73 -0.03 -4.07
N GLY A 68 16.99 0.44 -5.29
CA GLY A 68 18.14 0.02 -6.09
C GLY A 68 19.48 0.39 -5.44
N VAL A 69 19.56 1.60 -4.87
CA VAL A 69 20.72 2.04 -4.09
C VAL A 69 20.88 1.21 -2.82
N LEU A 70 19.78 0.99 -2.08
CA LEU A 70 19.78 0.16 -0.87
C LEU A 70 20.28 -1.26 -1.15
N ASP A 71 19.74 -1.93 -2.16
CA ASP A 71 20.11 -3.30 -2.52
C ASP A 71 21.59 -3.41 -2.95
N ALA A 72 22.09 -2.43 -3.71
CA ALA A 72 23.47 -2.38 -4.13
C ALA A 72 24.45 -2.24 -2.93
N ILE A 73 24.04 -1.50 -1.90
CA ILE A 73 24.79 -1.35 -0.66
C ILE A 73 24.73 -2.64 0.17
N LEU A 74 23.53 -3.16 0.44
CA LEU A 74 23.34 -4.36 1.27
C LEU A 74 24.03 -5.61 0.70
N ALA A 75 24.15 -5.69 -0.62
CA ALA A 75 24.89 -6.77 -1.28
C ALA A 75 26.37 -6.80 -0.90
N ARG A 76 26.95 -5.68 -0.43
CA ARG A 76 28.38 -5.53 -0.09
C ARG A 76 28.61 -5.26 1.39
N ASP A 77 27.65 -4.57 2.03
CA ASP A 77 27.67 -4.20 3.43
C ASP A 77 26.28 -4.41 4.05
N PRO A 78 25.99 -5.65 4.51
CA PRO A 78 24.70 -5.98 5.13
C PRO A 78 24.39 -5.18 6.42
N MET A 79 25.41 -4.55 7.02
CA MET A 79 25.26 -3.77 8.25
C MET A 79 25.13 -2.26 8.00
N ALA A 80 25.12 -1.84 6.73
CA ALA A 80 24.98 -0.43 6.36
C ALA A 80 23.70 0.20 6.91
N ARG A 81 23.78 1.48 7.21
CA ARG A 81 22.64 2.34 7.55
C ARG A 81 22.29 3.18 6.34
N VAL A 82 21.08 3.06 5.86
CA VAL A 82 20.63 3.71 4.64
C VAL A 82 19.26 4.35 4.85
N ALA A 83 19.19 5.64 4.56
CA ALA A 83 17.96 6.39 4.35
C ALA A 83 18.18 7.16 3.05
N CYS A 84 17.68 6.60 1.94
CA CYS A 84 17.90 7.12 0.58
C CYS A 84 16.57 7.58 -0.01
N GLU A 85 16.50 8.84 -0.38
CA GLU A 85 15.35 9.46 -1.00
C GLU A 85 15.70 9.96 -2.39
N THR A 86 14.74 9.90 -3.29
CA THR A 86 14.89 10.31 -4.69
C THR A 86 13.77 11.26 -5.08
N ILE A 87 14.11 12.28 -5.84
CA ILE A 87 13.17 13.17 -6.50
C ILE A 87 13.43 13.10 -8.01
N THR A 88 12.38 13.11 -8.82
CA THR A 88 12.48 13.22 -10.28
C THR A 88 11.50 14.25 -10.83
N THR A 89 11.92 14.92 -11.89
CA THR A 89 11.11 15.83 -12.69
C THR A 89 11.67 15.87 -14.11
N THR A 90 11.19 16.77 -14.97
CA THR A 90 11.62 16.87 -16.36
C THR A 90 13.15 16.92 -16.47
N GLY A 91 13.74 15.88 -17.07
CA GLY A 91 15.17 15.81 -17.37
C GLY A 91 16.12 15.69 -16.17
N MET A 92 15.62 15.50 -14.94
CA MET A 92 16.43 15.49 -13.74
C MET A 92 16.03 14.41 -12.75
N VAL A 93 17.04 13.83 -12.10
CA VAL A 93 16.93 13.00 -10.89
C VAL A 93 17.86 13.56 -9.83
N PHE A 94 17.38 13.64 -8.60
CA PHE A 94 18.16 14.02 -7.43
C PHE A 94 18.04 12.95 -6.36
N VAL A 95 19.16 12.32 -5.99
CA VAL A 95 19.24 11.30 -4.95
C VAL A 95 19.91 11.91 -3.72
N MET A 96 19.24 11.85 -2.59
CA MET A 96 19.69 12.46 -1.34
C MET A 96 19.43 11.54 -0.16
N GLY A 97 20.02 11.85 0.98
CA GLY A 97 19.76 11.14 2.24
C GLY A 97 21.02 10.86 3.04
N GLU A 98 20.87 10.03 4.08
CA GLU A 98 21.95 9.67 5.00
C GLU A 98 22.35 8.22 4.78
N ILE A 99 23.61 7.99 4.44
CA ILE A 99 24.19 6.66 4.19
C ILE A 99 25.48 6.51 4.96
N SER A 100 25.53 5.50 5.86
CA SER A 100 26.74 5.07 6.55
C SER A 100 27.06 3.64 6.12
N THR A 101 28.15 3.47 5.37
CA THR A 101 28.56 2.17 4.81
C THR A 101 30.05 2.12 4.62
N ASN A 102 30.59 0.89 4.57
CA ASN A 102 31.99 0.60 4.27
C ASN A 102 32.26 0.35 2.77
N CYS A 103 31.25 0.47 1.91
CA CYS A 103 31.40 0.21 0.48
C CYS A 103 31.06 1.44 -0.36
N TYR A 104 31.61 1.49 -1.58
CA TYR A 104 31.24 2.47 -2.60
C TYR A 104 30.20 1.86 -3.56
N VAL A 105 29.18 2.65 -3.92
CA VAL A 105 28.23 2.32 -4.98
C VAL A 105 28.11 3.50 -5.96
N ASP A 106 27.97 3.21 -7.25
CA ASP A 106 27.77 4.22 -8.28
C ASP A 106 26.27 4.59 -8.32
N ILE A 107 25.85 5.51 -7.45
CA ILE A 107 24.45 5.95 -7.35
C ILE A 107 23.94 6.50 -8.69
N PRO A 108 24.67 7.39 -9.41
CA PRO A 108 24.23 7.83 -10.72
C PRO A 108 24.04 6.71 -11.73
N GLY A 109 24.93 5.73 -11.75
CA GLY A 109 24.82 4.53 -12.60
C GLY A 109 23.57 3.73 -12.27
N ILE A 110 23.32 3.44 -11.00
CA ILE A 110 22.12 2.73 -10.53
C ILE A 110 20.83 3.47 -10.96
N ALA A 111 20.77 4.79 -10.77
CA ALA A 111 19.60 5.59 -11.16
C ALA A 111 19.33 5.47 -12.67
N ARG A 112 20.36 5.58 -13.51
CA ARG A 112 20.25 5.43 -14.97
C ARG A 112 19.78 4.05 -15.38
N ASP A 113 20.35 3.01 -14.79
CA ASP A 113 19.99 1.61 -15.08
C ASP A 113 18.53 1.32 -14.71
N VAL A 114 18.05 1.82 -13.57
CA VAL A 114 16.65 1.70 -13.16
C VAL A 114 15.74 2.39 -14.16
N ILE A 115 16.02 3.64 -14.54
CA ILE A 115 15.20 4.41 -15.47
C ILE A 115 15.14 3.74 -16.86
N CYS A 116 16.28 3.28 -17.37
CA CYS A 116 16.34 2.57 -18.65
C CYS A 116 15.61 1.23 -18.59
N ARG A 117 15.77 0.47 -17.50
CA ARG A 117 15.07 -0.80 -17.29
C ARG A 117 13.55 -0.64 -17.24
N ILE A 118 13.03 0.45 -16.69
CA ILE A 118 11.61 0.80 -16.68
C ILE A 118 11.12 1.07 -18.12
N GLY A 119 12.00 1.52 -19.02
CA GLY A 119 11.68 1.81 -20.42
C GLY A 119 11.67 3.30 -20.77
N TYR A 120 12.26 4.14 -19.93
CA TYR A 120 12.58 5.52 -20.27
C TYR A 120 14.01 5.57 -20.83
N ASP A 121 14.16 5.08 -22.05
CA ASP A 121 15.43 4.92 -22.76
C ASP A 121 15.40 5.53 -24.19
N HIS A 122 14.40 6.37 -24.46
CA HIS A 122 14.21 7.06 -25.72
C HIS A 122 14.02 8.57 -25.48
N PRO A 123 14.82 9.43 -26.17
CA PRO A 123 14.70 10.90 -26.03
C PRO A 123 13.31 11.44 -26.35
N GLU A 124 12.59 10.79 -27.24
CA GLU A 124 11.22 11.17 -27.65
C GLU A 124 10.18 11.10 -26.52
N TYR A 125 10.50 10.41 -25.40
CA TYR A 125 9.62 10.38 -24.22
C TYR A 125 9.80 11.62 -23.36
N GLY A 126 10.77 12.49 -23.68
CA GLY A 126 11.09 13.69 -22.93
C GLY A 126 11.81 13.43 -21.60
N PHE A 127 12.01 12.16 -21.26
CA PHE A 127 12.80 11.69 -20.13
C PHE A 127 13.57 10.43 -20.55
N ASP A 128 14.88 10.43 -20.39
CA ASP A 128 15.76 9.36 -20.84
C ASP A 128 16.88 9.14 -19.82
N GLY A 129 16.97 7.93 -19.27
CA GLY A 129 17.95 7.54 -18.27
C GLY A 129 19.40 7.72 -18.70
N ARG A 130 19.69 7.70 -20.03
CA ARG A 130 21.04 7.90 -20.57
C ARG A 130 21.47 9.36 -20.55
N THR A 131 20.52 10.30 -20.63
CA THR A 131 20.81 11.73 -20.86
C THR A 131 20.29 12.65 -19.76
N CYS A 132 19.39 12.18 -18.87
CA CYS A 132 18.90 13.01 -17.77
C CYS A 132 20.03 13.43 -16.83
N SER A 133 19.89 14.57 -16.17
CA SER A 133 20.79 14.98 -15.10
C SER A 133 20.57 14.10 -13.88
N VAL A 134 21.64 13.54 -13.32
CA VAL A 134 21.58 12.82 -12.03
C VAL A 134 22.49 13.54 -11.05
N MET A 135 21.91 14.09 -9.99
CA MET A 135 22.61 14.78 -8.91
C MET A 135 22.49 13.98 -7.63
N THR A 136 23.49 14.08 -6.76
CA THR A 136 23.52 13.40 -5.46
C THR A 136 23.91 14.35 -4.35
N ALA A 137 23.26 14.21 -3.17
CA ALA A 137 23.63 14.84 -1.91
C ALA A 137 23.47 13.81 -0.79
N ILE A 138 24.56 13.14 -0.46
CA ILE A 138 24.59 12.06 0.53
C ILE A 138 25.48 12.47 1.69
N ASP A 139 24.90 12.45 2.90
CA ASP A 139 25.58 12.70 4.15
C ASP A 139 25.74 11.41 4.99
N GLY A 140 26.56 11.44 6.02
CA GLY A 140 26.62 10.36 7.03
C GLY A 140 25.46 10.47 8.02
N GLN A 141 25.04 9.36 8.60
CA GLN A 141 24.01 9.36 9.64
C GLN A 141 24.44 10.25 10.84
N SER A 142 23.47 11.02 11.38
CA SER A 142 23.69 11.84 12.60
C SER A 142 24.19 10.97 13.76
N PRO A 143 25.28 11.37 14.46
CA PRO A 143 25.78 10.66 15.63
C PRO A 143 24.73 10.58 16.77
N ASP A 144 23.89 11.58 16.93
CA ASP A 144 22.85 11.62 17.96
C ASP A 144 21.78 10.56 17.73
N ILE A 145 21.40 10.34 16.48
CA ILE A 145 20.47 9.26 16.08
C ILE A 145 21.14 7.90 16.27
N ALA A 146 22.41 7.75 15.87
CA ALA A 146 23.14 6.50 15.97
C ALA A 146 23.23 5.99 17.42
N MET A 147 23.46 6.89 18.40
CA MET A 147 23.56 6.50 19.83
C MET A 147 22.30 5.80 20.34
N GLY A 148 21.09 6.29 19.98
CA GLY A 148 19.84 5.69 20.41
C GLY A 148 19.46 4.41 19.68
N VAL A 149 20.02 4.22 18.49
CA VAL A 149 19.74 3.03 17.66
C VAL A 149 20.72 1.89 17.95
N ASP A 150 22.01 2.20 18.17
CA ASP A 150 23.04 1.19 18.35
C ASP A 150 22.99 0.49 19.71
N ARG A 151 22.36 1.12 20.69
CA ARG A 151 22.12 0.57 22.04
C ARG A 151 20.77 1.00 22.57
N ALA A 152 19.88 0.04 22.80
CA ALA A 152 18.54 0.33 23.31
C ALA A 152 18.56 0.85 24.74
N TYR A 153 17.60 1.75 25.05
CA TYR A 153 17.39 2.33 26.36
C TYR A 153 16.93 1.30 27.41
N ASP A 154 16.10 0.35 26.98
CA ASP A 154 15.47 -0.67 27.83
C ASP A 154 16.21 -2.00 27.89
N GLU A 155 17.10 -2.29 26.92
CA GLU A 155 17.90 -3.53 26.86
C GLU A 155 19.31 -3.25 26.30
N GLU A 156 20.32 -3.27 27.16
CA GLU A 156 21.70 -2.87 26.82
C GLU A 156 22.35 -3.62 25.64
N ASP A 157 22.00 -4.89 25.45
CA ASP A 157 22.59 -5.76 24.41
C ASP A 157 21.75 -5.80 23.11
N GLU A 158 20.70 -4.97 23.00
CA GLU A 158 19.82 -4.91 21.82
C GLU A 158 19.91 -3.55 21.14
N ILE A 159 19.55 -3.51 19.85
CA ILE A 159 19.36 -2.26 19.12
C ILE A 159 17.98 -1.68 19.42
N GLY A 160 17.92 -0.37 19.62
CA GLY A 160 16.68 0.37 19.75
C GLY A 160 15.98 0.56 18.41
N ALA A 161 14.69 0.91 18.44
CA ALA A 161 13.98 1.32 17.25
C ALA A 161 14.62 2.59 16.65
N GLY A 162 14.79 2.60 15.34
CA GLY A 162 15.42 3.71 14.61
C GLY A 162 14.59 4.98 14.56
N ASP A 163 13.31 4.90 14.89
CA ASP A 163 12.39 6.03 15.01
C ASP A 163 11.22 5.67 15.92
N GLN A 164 10.44 6.66 16.31
CA GLN A 164 9.10 6.46 16.85
C GLN A 164 8.10 6.25 15.71
N GLY A 165 6.99 5.55 15.97
CA GLY A 165 5.94 5.43 14.97
C GLY A 165 4.98 4.28 15.24
N MET A 166 3.94 4.21 14.39
CA MET A 166 2.97 3.12 14.34
C MET A 166 3.10 2.41 13.01
N MET A 167 3.16 1.08 13.01
CA MET A 167 3.27 0.27 11.81
C MET A 167 2.12 -0.72 11.78
N PHE A 168 1.50 -0.87 10.61
CA PHE A 168 0.32 -1.69 10.44
C PHE A 168 0.57 -2.86 9.50
N GLY A 169 0.02 -4.01 9.88
CA GLY A 169 -0.10 -5.18 9.02
C GLY A 169 -1.57 -5.54 8.85
N TYR A 170 -1.93 -6.11 7.71
CA TYR A 170 -3.28 -6.56 7.43
C TYR A 170 -3.29 -7.85 6.62
N ALA A 171 -4.31 -8.67 6.82
CA ALA A 171 -4.64 -9.81 5.97
C ALA A 171 -6.16 -10.08 6.01
N CYS A 172 -6.69 -10.62 4.93
CA CYS A 172 -8.08 -11.08 4.84
C CYS A 172 -8.19 -12.25 3.86
N ASP A 173 -9.32 -12.97 3.94
CA ASP A 173 -9.62 -14.17 3.15
C ASP A 173 -10.24 -13.87 1.76
N GLU A 174 -10.05 -12.64 1.24
CA GLU A 174 -10.68 -12.20 -0.03
C GLU A 174 -9.94 -12.71 -1.28
N THR A 175 -8.63 -12.97 -1.16
CA THR A 175 -7.79 -13.48 -2.26
C THR A 175 -6.87 -14.60 -1.78
N PRO A 176 -6.32 -15.44 -2.67
CA PRO A 176 -5.41 -16.53 -2.27
C PRO A 176 -4.15 -16.05 -1.54
N GLU A 177 -3.64 -14.88 -1.88
CA GLU A 177 -2.50 -14.24 -1.21
C GLU A 177 -2.84 -13.57 0.12
N LEU A 178 -4.12 -13.65 0.54
CA LEU A 178 -4.66 -13.04 1.75
C LEU A 178 -4.55 -11.51 1.76
N MET A 179 -4.90 -10.90 0.63
CA MET A 179 -4.96 -9.44 0.42
C MET A 179 -6.39 -8.98 0.16
N PRO A 180 -6.69 -7.69 0.39
CA PRO A 180 -7.95 -7.11 -0.06
C PRO A 180 -8.08 -7.17 -1.60
N ALA A 181 -9.21 -7.61 -2.09
CA ALA A 181 -9.45 -7.80 -3.52
C ALA A 181 -9.25 -6.53 -4.37
N PRO A 182 -9.70 -5.33 -3.96
CA PRO A 182 -9.55 -4.12 -4.79
C PRO A 182 -8.10 -3.78 -5.10
N ILE A 183 -7.19 -3.83 -4.09
CA ILE A 183 -5.78 -3.52 -4.31
C ILE A 183 -5.06 -4.64 -5.05
N SER A 184 -5.37 -5.91 -4.78
CA SER A 184 -4.81 -7.04 -5.51
C SER A 184 -5.14 -6.94 -7.00
N PHE A 185 -6.40 -6.69 -7.35
CA PHE A 185 -6.82 -6.51 -8.73
C PHE A 185 -6.19 -5.28 -9.40
N ALA A 186 -6.07 -4.16 -8.67
CA ALA A 186 -5.42 -2.97 -9.20
C ALA A 186 -3.93 -3.22 -9.50
N HIS A 187 -3.20 -3.93 -8.63
CA HIS A 187 -1.81 -4.34 -8.88
C HIS A 187 -1.68 -5.25 -10.09
N GLN A 188 -2.53 -6.26 -10.20
CA GLN A 188 -2.52 -7.19 -11.33
C GLN A 188 -2.73 -6.46 -12.67
N LEU A 189 -3.66 -5.50 -12.72
CA LEU A 189 -3.87 -4.67 -13.91
C LEU A 189 -2.66 -3.79 -14.25
N ALA A 190 -2.05 -3.14 -13.25
CA ALA A 190 -0.86 -2.32 -13.45
C ALA A 190 0.34 -3.15 -13.93
N HIS A 191 0.51 -4.36 -13.37
CA HIS A 191 1.54 -5.30 -13.81
C HIS A 191 1.27 -5.78 -15.26
N ARG A 192 0.02 -6.10 -15.58
CA ARG A 192 -0.37 -6.53 -16.94
C ARG A 192 -0.13 -5.46 -18.00
N LEU A 193 -0.38 -4.18 -17.69
CA LEU A 193 -0.01 -3.07 -18.59
C LEU A 193 1.48 -3.09 -18.93
N THR A 194 2.33 -3.26 -17.92
CA THR A 194 3.78 -3.35 -18.12
C THR A 194 4.18 -4.58 -18.91
N GLU A 195 3.57 -5.73 -18.64
CA GLU A 195 3.80 -6.95 -19.41
C GLU A 195 3.43 -6.76 -20.89
N CYS A 196 2.25 -6.21 -21.18
CA CYS A 196 1.81 -5.94 -22.56
C CYS A 196 2.77 -4.98 -23.29
N ARG A 197 3.31 -3.98 -22.58
CA ARG A 197 4.31 -3.06 -23.13
C ARG A 197 5.63 -3.77 -23.42
N ARG A 198 6.18 -4.49 -22.43
CA ARG A 198 7.51 -5.14 -22.52
C ARG A 198 7.55 -6.29 -23.53
N THR A 199 6.45 -7.01 -23.68
CA THR A 199 6.34 -8.10 -24.67
C THR A 199 6.01 -7.61 -26.08
N GLY A 200 5.70 -6.33 -26.26
CA GLY A 200 5.26 -5.77 -27.53
C GLY A 200 3.84 -6.17 -27.95
N LEU A 201 3.04 -6.76 -27.03
CA LEU A 201 1.63 -7.08 -27.28
C LEU A 201 0.79 -5.84 -27.57
N LEU A 202 1.13 -4.73 -26.89
CA LEU A 202 0.59 -3.39 -27.12
C LEU A 202 1.75 -2.41 -27.30
N PRO A 203 2.36 -2.32 -28.50
CA PRO A 203 3.62 -1.61 -28.72
C PRO A 203 3.51 -0.09 -28.60
N TRP A 204 2.30 0.44 -28.59
CA TRP A 204 2.00 1.84 -28.39
C TRP A 204 1.94 2.27 -26.90
N LEU A 205 1.96 1.31 -25.96
CA LEU A 205 2.02 1.61 -24.53
C LEU A 205 3.35 2.29 -24.15
N ARG A 206 3.26 3.24 -23.22
CA ARG A 206 4.39 3.90 -22.59
C ARG A 206 4.46 3.53 -21.09
N PRO A 207 5.59 3.82 -20.40
CA PRO A 207 5.80 3.29 -19.06
C PRO A 207 4.82 3.77 -17.98
N ASP A 208 4.29 5.00 -18.07
CA ASP A 208 3.42 5.57 -17.05
C ASP A 208 1.96 5.09 -17.17
N GLY A 209 1.36 4.79 -16.03
CA GLY A 209 -0.04 4.39 -15.98
C GLY A 209 -0.56 4.23 -14.56
N LYS A 210 -1.89 4.29 -14.45
CA LYS A 210 -2.65 4.09 -13.21
C LYS A 210 -3.81 3.14 -13.45
N THR A 211 -4.13 2.36 -12.45
CA THR A 211 -5.29 1.46 -12.44
C THR A 211 -6.09 1.67 -11.16
N GLN A 212 -7.39 1.50 -11.24
CA GLN A 212 -8.27 1.58 -10.09
C GLN A 212 -9.39 0.55 -10.24
N VAL A 213 -9.72 -0.16 -9.16
CA VAL A 213 -10.77 -1.18 -9.15
C VAL A 213 -11.72 -0.91 -7.99
N SER A 214 -13.02 -0.83 -8.32
CA SER A 214 -14.12 -0.70 -7.36
C SER A 214 -14.83 -2.05 -7.25
N VAL A 215 -14.81 -2.62 -6.06
CA VAL A 215 -15.41 -3.93 -5.74
C VAL A 215 -16.67 -3.73 -4.91
N GLN A 216 -17.75 -4.37 -5.31
CA GLN A 216 -18.99 -4.45 -4.53
C GLN A 216 -18.93 -5.66 -3.59
N TYR A 217 -19.33 -5.43 -2.34
CA TYR A 217 -19.36 -6.43 -1.28
C TYR A 217 -20.78 -6.77 -0.86
N GLY A 218 -21.02 -8.03 -0.57
CA GLY A 218 -22.24 -8.53 -0.01
C GLY A 218 -22.43 -8.22 1.48
N GLU A 219 -23.56 -8.67 2.03
CA GLU A 219 -23.95 -8.38 3.42
C GLU A 219 -22.97 -8.98 4.44
N ASN A 220 -22.36 -10.13 4.15
CA ASN A 220 -21.37 -10.78 5.01
C ASN A 220 -19.92 -10.35 4.72
N GLY A 221 -19.74 -9.37 3.81
CA GLY A 221 -18.44 -8.85 3.43
C GLY A 221 -17.68 -9.69 2.41
N GLU A 222 -18.36 -10.60 1.70
CA GLU A 222 -17.82 -11.34 0.56
C GLU A 222 -17.74 -10.44 -0.69
N VAL A 223 -16.78 -10.73 -1.56
CA VAL A 223 -16.64 -10.09 -2.87
C VAL A 223 -17.75 -10.59 -3.79
N GLU A 224 -18.64 -9.72 -4.23
CA GLU A 224 -19.77 -10.08 -5.11
C GLU A 224 -19.44 -9.84 -6.59
N ARG A 225 -18.96 -8.62 -6.93
CA ARG A 225 -18.68 -8.22 -8.31
C ARG A 225 -17.74 -7.02 -8.38
N ILE A 226 -17.21 -6.76 -9.55
CA ILE A 226 -16.47 -5.54 -9.84
C ILE A 226 -17.44 -4.50 -10.42
N ASP A 227 -17.62 -3.37 -9.73
CA ASP A 227 -18.54 -2.30 -10.15
C ASP A 227 -17.92 -1.39 -11.21
N ALA A 228 -16.62 -1.06 -11.05
CA ALA A 228 -15.93 -0.20 -12.01
C ALA A 228 -14.44 -0.51 -12.07
N VAL A 229 -13.86 -0.34 -13.26
CA VAL A 229 -12.42 -0.40 -13.53
C VAL A 229 -12.02 0.87 -14.25
N VAL A 230 -11.00 1.56 -13.73
CA VAL A 230 -10.39 2.73 -14.38
C VAL A 230 -8.96 2.37 -14.76
N VAL A 231 -8.60 2.62 -16.02
CA VAL A 231 -7.23 2.50 -16.53
C VAL A 231 -6.86 3.80 -17.21
N SER A 232 -5.81 4.46 -16.71
CA SER A 232 -5.17 5.60 -17.37
C SER A 232 -3.77 5.19 -17.74
N THR A 233 -3.47 5.10 -19.03
CA THR A 233 -2.17 4.63 -19.52
C THR A 233 -1.59 5.58 -20.54
N GLN A 234 -0.29 5.89 -20.38
CA GLN A 234 0.47 6.68 -21.32
C GLN A 234 0.63 5.88 -22.63
N HIS A 235 0.54 6.57 -23.76
CA HIS A 235 0.57 5.95 -25.09
C HIS A 235 1.28 6.82 -26.12
N SER A 236 1.68 6.23 -27.25
CA SER A 236 2.19 6.96 -28.42
C SER A 236 1.06 7.72 -29.12
N GLU A 237 1.40 8.79 -29.85
CA GLU A 237 0.43 9.55 -30.66
C GLU A 237 -0.18 8.73 -31.81
N ALA A 238 0.49 7.63 -32.19
CA ALA A 238 0.13 6.87 -33.38
C ALA A 238 -1.12 5.99 -33.20
N VAL A 239 -1.55 5.72 -31.94
CA VAL A 239 -2.72 4.86 -31.71
C VAL A 239 -4.00 5.69 -31.66
N ASP A 240 -5.04 5.20 -32.35
CA ASP A 240 -6.39 5.76 -32.22
C ASP A 240 -6.98 5.44 -30.85
N ILE A 241 -7.65 6.40 -30.23
CA ILE A 241 -8.18 6.26 -28.86
C ILE A 241 -9.27 5.20 -28.75
N SER A 242 -10.02 4.93 -29.80
CA SER A 242 -11.04 3.88 -29.81
C SER A 242 -10.39 2.50 -29.83
N VAL A 243 -9.36 2.31 -30.63
CA VAL A 243 -8.55 1.08 -30.67
C VAL A 243 -7.87 0.84 -29.32
N LEU A 244 -7.26 1.89 -28.74
CA LEU A 244 -6.63 1.82 -27.42
C LEU A 244 -7.63 1.33 -26.37
N ARG A 245 -8.84 1.89 -26.33
CA ARG A 245 -9.86 1.52 -25.35
C ARG A 245 -10.30 0.07 -25.48
N GLU A 246 -10.57 -0.37 -26.70
CA GLU A 246 -10.96 -1.75 -26.97
C GLU A 246 -9.85 -2.73 -26.58
N GLU A 247 -8.62 -2.48 -27.01
CA GLU A 247 -7.48 -3.36 -26.72
C GLU A 247 -7.14 -3.41 -25.22
N ILE A 248 -7.24 -2.30 -24.47
CA ILE A 248 -7.08 -2.32 -23.02
C ILE A 248 -8.18 -3.11 -22.33
N ILE A 249 -9.43 -2.98 -22.76
CA ILE A 249 -10.52 -3.76 -22.16
C ILE A 249 -10.28 -5.26 -22.38
N GLU A 250 -9.97 -5.69 -23.61
CA GLU A 250 -9.86 -7.11 -23.93
C GLU A 250 -8.53 -7.72 -23.46
N LYS A 251 -7.38 -7.05 -23.74
CA LYS A 251 -6.04 -7.63 -23.51
C LYS A 251 -5.49 -7.37 -22.10
N VAL A 252 -6.04 -6.36 -21.40
CA VAL A 252 -5.61 -6.04 -20.04
C VAL A 252 -6.70 -6.37 -19.04
N ILE A 253 -7.89 -5.74 -19.12
CA ILE A 253 -8.91 -5.86 -18.08
C ILE A 253 -9.50 -7.27 -18.06
N ARG A 254 -10.11 -7.73 -19.15
CA ARG A 254 -10.78 -9.04 -19.25
C ARG A 254 -9.81 -10.22 -19.14
N HIS A 255 -8.55 -10.02 -19.59
CA HIS A 255 -7.50 -11.02 -19.45
C HIS A 255 -7.08 -11.24 -17.99
N THR A 256 -7.11 -10.20 -17.18
CA THR A 256 -6.53 -10.20 -15.82
C THR A 256 -7.57 -10.49 -14.75
N LEU A 257 -8.74 -9.86 -14.85
CA LEU A 257 -9.75 -9.94 -13.81
C LEU A 257 -10.62 -11.19 -13.95
N PRO A 258 -11.07 -11.80 -12.82
CA PRO A 258 -11.93 -12.98 -12.86
C PRO A 258 -13.22 -12.70 -13.63
N ALA A 259 -13.50 -13.48 -14.67
CA ALA A 259 -14.70 -13.31 -15.48
C ALA A 259 -16.01 -13.45 -14.68
N SER A 260 -15.98 -14.22 -13.58
CA SER A 260 -17.12 -14.39 -12.69
C SER A 260 -17.49 -13.14 -11.89
N LEU A 261 -16.58 -12.17 -11.80
CA LEU A 261 -16.79 -10.89 -11.10
C LEU A 261 -17.13 -9.73 -12.04
N LEU A 262 -17.08 -9.97 -13.37
CA LEU A 262 -17.43 -9.00 -14.42
C LEU A 262 -18.81 -9.32 -14.97
N ASP A 263 -19.69 -8.33 -15.07
CA ASP A 263 -21.04 -8.46 -15.61
C ASP A 263 -21.39 -7.30 -16.56
N GLU A 264 -22.63 -7.26 -17.03
CA GLU A 264 -23.13 -6.23 -17.96
C GLU A 264 -23.15 -4.82 -17.33
N ASP A 265 -23.24 -4.73 -16.00
CA ASP A 265 -23.26 -3.47 -15.25
C ASP A 265 -21.85 -2.97 -14.90
N THR A 266 -20.79 -3.76 -15.15
CA THR A 266 -19.41 -3.37 -14.87
C THR A 266 -18.97 -2.23 -15.80
N LYS A 267 -18.53 -1.12 -15.19
CA LYS A 267 -18.14 0.10 -15.92
C LYS A 267 -16.65 0.09 -16.21
N PHE A 268 -16.27 0.34 -17.45
CA PHE A 268 -14.87 0.48 -17.89
C PHE A 268 -14.59 1.93 -18.28
N PHE A 269 -13.61 2.54 -17.61
CA PHE A 269 -13.13 3.90 -17.88
C PHE A 269 -11.66 3.82 -18.33
N VAL A 270 -11.44 3.80 -19.65
CA VAL A 270 -10.09 3.74 -20.22
C VAL A 270 -9.75 5.09 -20.83
N ASN A 271 -8.69 5.73 -20.33
CA ASN A 271 -8.28 7.08 -20.70
C ASN A 271 -9.50 8.00 -20.87
N PRO A 272 -10.29 8.26 -19.79
CA PRO A 272 -11.55 9.00 -19.90
C PRO A 272 -11.35 10.44 -20.39
N THR A 273 -10.18 11.04 -20.11
CA THR A 273 -9.80 12.37 -20.60
C THR A 273 -9.35 12.36 -22.07
N GLY A 274 -9.24 11.18 -22.69
CA GLY A 274 -8.77 11.00 -24.08
C GLY A 274 -7.27 10.80 -24.14
N ARG A 275 -6.53 11.82 -24.61
CA ARG A 275 -5.09 11.74 -24.87
C ARG A 275 -4.26 11.72 -23.58
N PHE A 276 -3.31 10.76 -23.48
CA PHE A 276 -2.29 10.69 -22.43
C PHE A 276 -0.94 10.33 -23.04
N VAL A 277 -0.36 11.26 -23.80
CA VAL A 277 0.94 11.11 -24.48
C VAL A 277 2.07 11.64 -23.61
N VAL A 278 1.88 12.81 -22.99
CA VAL A 278 2.84 13.37 -22.03
C VAL A 278 2.59 12.73 -20.69
N GLY A 279 3.57 12.04 -20.16
CA GLY A 279 3.51 11.32 -18.87
C GLY A 279 4.91 11.11 -18.29
N GLY A 280 4.99 10.31 -17.22
CA GLY A 280 6.23 10.14 -16.47
C GLY A 280 6.73 11.45 -15.87
N PRO A 281 8.06 11.58 -15.61
CA PRO A 281 8.64 12.77 -14.98
C PRO A 281 8.46 14.07 -15.76
N VAL A 282 8.08 14.02 -17.04
CA VAL A 282 7.74 15.18 -17.84
C VAL A 282 6.34 15.70 -17.52
N GLY A 283 5.43 14.80 -17.18
CA GLY A 283 4.04 15.14 -16.87
C GLY A 283 3.84 15.55 -15.42
N ASP A 284 4.54 14.92 -14.50
CA ASP A 284 4.44 15.17 -13.05
C ASP A 284 5.75 14.81 -12.34
N SER A 285 6.04 15.49 -11.23
CA SER A 285 7.21 15.20 -10.41
C SER A 285 6.99 13.96 -9.55
N GLY A 286 8.06 13.18 -9.31
CA GLY A 286 8.07 12.03 -8.43
C GLY A 286 8.92 12.24 -7.19
N LEU A 287 8.54 11.60 -6.09
CA LEU A 287 9.31 11.51 -4.85
C LEU A 287 9.19 10.11 -4.26
N THR A 288 10.26 9.64 -3.61
CA THR A 288 10.24 8.42 -2.80
C THR A 288 9.19 8.53 -1.69
N GLY A 289 8.40 7.46 -1.49
CA GLY A 289 7.46 7.37 -0.37
C GLY A 289 6.16 8.15 -0.55
N ARG A 290 5.76 8.52 -1.77
CA ARG A 290 4.47 9.18 -2.06
C ARG A 290 3.37 8.22 -2.52
N LYS A 291 3.62 6.92 -2.57
CA LYS A 291 2.65 5.89 -2.94
C LYS A 291 2.44 4.84 -1.85
N ILE A 292 2.54 5.28 -0.57
CA ILE A 292 2.51 4.40 0.61
C ILE A 292 1.23 3.57 0.73
N ILE A 293 0.11 4.07 0.26
CA ILE A 293 -1.17 3.35 0.26
C ILE A 293 -1.20 2.30 -0.85
N VAL A 294 -0.63 2.60 -2.02
CA VAL A 294 -0.42 1.62 -3.11
C VAL A 294 0.55 0.53 -2.67
N ASP A 295 1.61 0.90 -1.94
CA ASP A 295 2.63 -0.03 -1.43
C ASP A 295 2.09 -1.03 -0.41
N THR A 296 0.95 -0.74 0.22
CA THR A 296 0.36 -1.52 1.31
C THR A 296 -0.98 -2.15 0.94
N TYR A 297 -2.09 -1.60 1.42
CA TYR A 297 -3.39 -2.28 1.34
C TYR A 297 -4.45 -1.48 0.57
N GLY A 298 -4.07 -0.47 -0.21
CA GLY A 298 -4.98 0.31 -1.05
C GLY A 298 -6.05 1.08 -0.28
N GLY A 299 -5.77 1.45 0.98
CA GLY A 299 -6.71 2.15 1.85
C GLY A 299 -7.68 1.23 2.62
N TYR A 300 -7.55 -0.10 2.48
CA TYR A 300 -8.42 -1.06 3.17
C TYR A 300 -8.07 -1.23 4.66
N ALA A 301 -6.84 -0.99 5.03
CA ALA A 301 -6.32 -1.00 6.40
C ALA A 301 -5.74 0.35 6.80
N ALA A 302 -5.51 0.55 8.10
CA ALA A 302 -4.80 1.71 8.61
C ALA A 302 -3.35 1.76 8.10
N HIS A 303 -2.74 2.94 8.16
CA HIS A 303 -1.34 3.19 7.79
C HIS A 303 -0.70 4.18 8.76
N GLY A 304 0.52 3.89 9.21
CA GLY A 304 1.24 4.74 10.16
C GLY A 304 1.92 5.97 9.55
N GLY A 305 1.97 6.07 8.20
CA GLY A 305 2.54 7.19 7.47
C GLY A 305 3.99 6.99 7.02
N GLY A 306 4.72 6.01 7.54
CA GLY A 306 6.11 5.71 7.16
C GLY A 306 6.21 5.05 5.78
N CYS A 307 7.11 5.53 4.92
CA CYS A 307 7.42 4.88 3.65
C CYS A 307 8.44 3.75 3.84
N PHE A 308 8.52 2.83 2.86
CA PHE A 308 9.42 1.68 2.88
C PHE A 308 10.69 1.90 2.06
N SER A 309 10.54 2.31 0.80
CA SER A 309 11.62 2.39 -0.16
C SER A 309 12.75 3.30 0.30
N GLY A 310 13.99 2.87 0.06
CA GLY A 310 15.20 3.57 0.45
C GLY A 310 15.64 3.39 1.90
N LYS A 311 14.87 2.70 2.74
CA LYS A 311 15.16 2.48 4.16
C LYS A 311 15.74 1.09 4.40
N ASP A 312 16.90 1.01 5.09
CA ASP A 312 17.45 -0.25 5.58
C ASP A 312 16.58 -0.85 6.71
N PRO A 313 16.70 -2.15 7.03
CA PRO A 313 15.78 -2.83 7.94
C PRO A 313 15.88 -2.39 9.42
N THR A 314 16.81 -1.54 9.81
CA THR A 314 16.82 -0.96 11.17
C THR A 314 15.74 0.11 11.36
N LYS A 315 15.19 0.63 10.26
CA LYS A 315 14.03 1.53 10.27
C LYS A 315 12.77 0.71 10.46
N VAL A 316 12.14 0.87 11.63
CA VAL A 316 10.92 0.12 12.01
C VAL A 316 9.74 0.40 11.09
N ASP A 317 9.69 1.55 10.45
CA ASP A 317 8.70 1.85 9.39
C ASP A 317 8.62 0.73 8.36
N ARG A 318 9.75 0.15 7.99
CA ARG A 318 9.83 -0.96 7.03
C ARG A 318 9.77 -2.32 7.72
N SER A 319 10.69 -2.61 8.64
CA SER A 319 10.83 -3.94 9.25
C SER A 319 9.62 -4.34 10.09
N ALA A 320 9.10 -3.43 10.91
CA ALA A 320 7.93 -3.72 11.72
C ALA A 320 6.63 -3.78 10.92
N ALA A 321 6.48 -2.99 9.84
CA ALA A 321 5.35 -3.13 8.92
C ALA A 321 5.36 -4.50 8.21
N TYR A 322 6.52 -5.00 7.79
CA TYR A 322 6.66 -6.33 7.23
C TYR A 322 6.35 -7.42 8.25
N MET A 323 6.81 -7.24 9.50
CA MET A 323 6.49 -8.17 10.59
C MET A 323 5.01 -8.16 10.92
N ALA A 324 4.37 -7.00 10.98
CA ALA A 324 2.94 -6.87 11.21
C ALA A 324 2.12 -7.56 10.10
N ARG A 325 2.54 -7.43 8.81
CA ARG A 325 1.96 -8.20 7.69
C ARG A 325 2.13 -9.70 7.91
N HIS A 326 3.33 -10.15 8.27
CA HIS A 326 3.61 -11.55 8.53
C HIS A 326 2.70 -12.14 9.61
N ILE A 327 2.53 -11.42 10.72
CA ILE A 327 1.66 -11.82 11.83
C ILE A 327 0.20 -11.90 11.37
N ALA A 328 -0.33 -10.84 10.75
CA ALA A 328 -1.71 -10.79 10.27
C ALA A 328 -2.01 -11.94 9.29
N LYS A 329 -1.08 -12.20 8.36
CA LYS A 329 -1.18 -13.29 7.39
C LYS A 329 -1.21 -14.65 8.05
N ASN A 330 -0.37 -14.90 9.06
CA ASN A 330 -0.34 -16.18 9.78
C ASN A 330 -1.60 -16.38 10.65
N ILE A 331 -2.18 -15.34 11.24
CA ILE A 331 -3.45 -15.39 11.97
C ILE A 331 -4.60 -15.81 11.04
N VAL A 332 -4.71 -15.17 9.87
CA VAL A 332 -5.77 -15.52 8.90
C VAL A 332 -5.55 -16.92 8.33
N ALA A 333 -4.31 -17.26 7.96
CA ALA A 333 -3.96 -18.60 7.46
C ALA A 333 -4.18 -19.72 8.49
N ALA A 334 -4.01 -19.43 9.79
CA ALA A 334 -4.35 -20.36 10.89
C ALA A 334 -5.85 -20.52 11.05
N GLY A 335 -6.67 -19.77 10.32
CA GLY A 335 -8.12 -19.76 10.46
C GLY A 335 -8.60 -19.20 11.79
N LEU A 336 -7.80 -18.38 12.46
CA LEU A 336 -8.15 -17.73 13.74
C LEU A 336 -9.08 -16.52 13.54
N ALA A 337 -9.01 -15.88 12.38
CA ALA A 337 -9.90 -14.81 11.94
C ALA A 337 -10.03 -14.82 10.42
N ARG A 338 -11.10 -14.21 9.87
CA ARG A 338 -11.23 -13.94 8.43
C ARG A 338 -10.53 -12.65 8.01
N LYS A 339 -10.39 -11.71 8.93
CA LYS A 339 -9.72 -10.41 8.75
C LYS A 339 -8.91 -10.13 10.00
N CYS A 340 -7.71 -9.60 9.81
CA CYS A 340 -6.84 -9.26 10.93
C CYS A 340 -6.00 -8.04 10.59
N GLN A 341 -6.04 -7.03 11.45
CA GLN A 341 -5.12 -5.91 11.47
C GLN A 341 -4.23 -6.02 12.69
N ILE A 342 -2.94 -5.77 12.51
CA ILE A 342 -1.94 -5.67 13.57
C ILE A 342 -1.42 -4.25 13.60
N GLU A 343 -1.34 -3.66 14.79
CA GLU A 343 -0.60 -2.42 15.03
C GLU A 343 0.59 -2.73 15.94
N LEU A 344 1.77 -2.27 15.53
CA LEU A 344 2.99 -2.25 16.35
C LEU A 344 3.43 -0.79 16.50
N ALA A 345 3.62 -0.32 17.73
CA ALA A 345 4.12 1.03 17.97
C ALA A 345 5.46 0.99 18.71
N TYR A 346 6.38 1.87 18.31
CA TYR A 346 7.72 1.98 18.89
C TYR A 346 8.01 3.41 19.35
N ALA A 347 8.89 3.53 20.33
CA ALA A 347 9.58 4.77 20.68
C ALA A 347 11.02 4.71 20.19
N ILE A 348 11.56 5.83 19.72
CA ILE A 348 12.96 5.90 19.28
C ILE A 348 13.92 5.43 20.39
N GLY A 349 14.89 4.60 20.06
CA GLY A 349 15.88 4.10 21.00
C GLY A 349 15.37 3.01 21.96
N VAL A 350 14.11 2.55 21.86
CA VAL A 350 13.54 1.50 22.71
C VAL A 350 13.42 0.21 21.88
N ALA A 351 13.85 -0.93 22.42
CA ALA A 351 13.83 -2.20 21.71
C ALA A 351 12.43 -2.83 21.72
N LYS A 352 11.71 -2.80 22.82
CA LYS A 352 10.37 -3.38 22.91
C LYS A 352 9.32 -2.44 22.32
N PRO A 353 8.32 -2.98 21.59
CA PRO A 353 7.19 -2.15 21.17
C PRO A 353 6.46 -1.59 22.41
N VAL A 354 6.04 -0.32 22.34
CA VAL A 354 5.25 0.33 23.39
C VAL A 354 3.79 -0.12 23.39
N SER A 355 3.31 -0.62 22.24
CA SER A 355 1.99 -1.28 22.14
C SER A 355 1.96 -2.31 21.01
N VAL A 356 1.13 -3.33 21.22
CA VAL A 356 0.78 -4.38 20.25
C VAL A 356 -0.74 -4.52 20.28
N LEU A 357 -1.40 -4.22 19.17
CA LEU A 357 -2.85 -4.33 19.04
C LEU A 357 -3.19 -5.32 17.91
N VAL A 358 -4.16 -6.18 18.20
CA VAL A 358 -4.82 -7.03 17.19
C VAL A 358 -6.28 -6.58 17.08
N ASP A 359 -6.77 -6.40 15.85
CA ASP A 359 -8.19 -6.17 15.56
C ASP A 359 -8.64 -7.16 14.47
N THR A 360 -9.56 -8.03 14.80
CA THR A 360 -10.14 -9.00 13.87
C THR A 360 -11.44 -8.52 13.24
N PHE A 361 -11.86 -7.29 13.50
CA PHE A 361 -13.14 -6.73 13.01
C PHE A 361 -14.34 -7.61 13.36
N GLY A 362 -14.29 -8.28 14.52
CA GLY A 362 -15.34 -9.19 14.99
C GLY A 362 -15.39 -10.52 14.24
N THR A 363 -14.37 -10.88 13.45
CA THR A 363 -14.29 -12.18 12.74
C THR A 363 -13.43 -13.21 13.46
N GLY A 364 -12.86 -12.86 14.62
CA GLY A 364 -12.01 -13.73 15.44
C GLY A 364 -12.74 -14.92 16.02
N LYS A 365 -12.06 -16.06 16.12
CA LYS A 365 -12.55 -17.25 16.84
C LYS A 365 -12.36 -17.16 18.36
N VAL A 366 -11.44 -16.31 18.78
CA VAL A 366 -11.18 -15.93 20.17
C VAL A 366 -11.17 -14.40 20.27
N SER A 367 -11.07 -13.83 21.47
CA SER A 367 -11.04 -12.36 21.62
C SER A 367 -9.75 -11.74 21.05
N ASP A 368 -9.82 -10.48 20.68
CA ASP A 368 -8.66 -9.75 20.16
C ASP A 368 -7.54 -9.62 21.21
N GLU A 369 -7.90 -9.55 22.51
CA GLU A 369 -6.96 -9.58 23.62
C GLU A 369 -6.19 -10.91 23.67
N THR A 370 -6.89 -12.04 23.55
CA THR A 370 -6.25 -13.37 23.50
C THR A 370 -5.30 -13.50 22.32
N LEU A 371 -5.68 -12.96 21.16
CA LEU A 371 -4.79 -12.94 19.99
C LEU A 371 -3.58 -12.02 20.19
N SER A 372 -3.75 -10.88 20.86
CA SER A 372 -2.64 -9.98 21.20
C SER A 372 -1.62 -10.64 22.13
N GLU A 373 -2.08 -11.41 23.13
CA GLU A 373 -1.22 -12.20 24.02
C GLU A 373 -0.53 -13.35 23.25
N ALA A 374 -1.24 -14.03 22.38
CA ALA A 374 -0.68 -15.10 21.54
C ALA A 374 0.42 -14.55 20.60
N VAL A 375 0.20 -13.39 19.99
CA VAL A 375 1.21 -12.72 19.14
C VAL A 375 2.48 -12.44 19.93
N GLN A 376 2.37 -11.84 21.12
CA GLN A 376 3.52 -11.52 21.97
C GLN A 376 4.22 -12.76 22.53
N THR A 377 3.52 -13.89 22.64
CA THR A 377 4.10 -15.18 23.03
C THR A 377 4.88 -15.84 21.89
N VAL A 378 4.37 -15.75 20.66
CA VAL A 378 4.92 -16.46 19.48
C VAL A 378 6.03 -15.69 18.79
N PHE A 379 5.97 -14.35 18.82
CA PHE A 379 6.89 -13.49 18.08
C PHE A 379 7.68 -12.56 18.99
N ASP A 380 8.98 -12.52 18.77
CA ASP A 380 9.84 -11.49 19.36
C ASP A 380 9.85 -10.25 18.47
N LEU A 381 9.24 -9.19 18.97
CA LEU A 381 8.96 -7.97 18.21
C LEU A 381 10.06 -6.90 18.36
N ARG A 382 11.21 -7.22 18.97
CA ARG A 382 12.37 -6.32 19.01
C ARG A 382 12.97 -6.16 17.61
N PRO A 383 13.41 -4.95 17.19
CA PRO A 383 13.90 -4.70 15.84
C PRO A 383 14.97 -5.68 15.36
N ALA A 384 15.98 -5.98 16.21
CA ALA A 384 17.02 -6.95 15.86
C ALA A 384 16.46 -8.35 15.59
N LYS A 385 15.45 -8.78 16.35
CA LYS A 385 14.83 -10.10 16.22
C LYS A 385 13.95 -10.18 14.98
N ILE A 386 13.21 -9.11 14.67
CA ILE A 386 12.45 -9.00 13.41
C ILE A 386 13.39 -9.10 12.20
N ILE A 387 14.49 -8.35 12.20
CA ILE A 387 15.48 -8.34 11.14
C ILE A 387 16.07 -9.75 10.93
N SER A 388 16.43 -10.42 12.01
CA SER A 388 16.97 -11.77 11.96
C SER A 388 15.92 -12.81 11.54
N TYR A 389 14.71 -12.76 12.10
CA TYR A 389 13.63 -13.71 11.82
C TYR A 389 13.17 -13.67 10.37
N LEU A 390 13.01 -12.46 9.80
CA LEU A 390 12.65 -12.25 8.42
C LEU A 390 13.84 -12.18 7.45
N ASP A 391 15.09 -12.34 7.96
CA ASP A 391 16.33 -12.30 7.16
C ASP A 391 16.38 -11.07 6.22
N LEU A 392 16.23 -9.87 6.81
CA LEU A 392 16.05 -8.62 6.08
C LEU A 392 17.36 -7.95 5.63
N ARG A 393 18.54 -8.46 5.99
CA ARG A 393 19.83 -7.87 5.59
C ARG A 393 20.33 -8.36 4.23
N ARG A 394 19.40 -8.65 3.33
CA ARG A 394 19.66 -9.11 1.96
C ARG A 394 19.19 -8.10 0.93
N PRO A 395 19.74 -8.11 -0.29
CA PRO A 395 19.28 -7.24 -1.38
C PRO A 395 17.98 -7.79 -1.98
N ILE A 396 16.85 -7.57 -1.32
CA ILE A 396 15.52 -8.11 -1.68
C ILE A 396 14.47 -7.02 -1.89
N TYR A 397 14.87 -5.76 -1.91
CA TYR A 397 13.96 -4.62 -1.82
C TYR A 397 13.54 -4.03 -3.17
N SER A 398 14.43 -3.94 -4.15
CA SER A 398 14.13 -3.39 -5.49
C SER A 398 12.96 -4.08 -6.17
N GLN A 399 12.79 -5.39 -5.95
CA GLN A 399 11.70 -6.17 -6.55
C GLN A 399 10.33 -5.83 -5.98
N THR A 400 10.25 -5.19 -4.80
CA THR A 400 9.00 -4.78 -4.15
C THR A 400 8.66 -3.30 -4.38
N ALA A 401 9.56 -2.53 -4.93
CA ALA A 401 9.40 -1.09 -5.12
C ALA A 401 8.32 -0.69 -6.15
N ALA A 402 7.70 -1.65 -6.84
CA ALA A 402 6.54 -1.46 -7.70
C ALA A 402 5.55 -2.63 -7.51
N TYR A 403 4.24 -2.34 -7.72
CA TYR A 403 3.14 -3.31 -7.62
C TYR A 403 2.87 -3.84 -6.20
N GLY A 404 3.22 -3.07 -5.18
CA GLY A 404 2.99 -3.37 -3.77
C GLY A 404 4.08 -4.24 -3.12
N HIS A 405 4.25 -4.08 -1.81
CA HIS A 405 5.19 -4.83 -0.98
C HIS A 405 4.59 -6.12 -0.41
N PHE A 406 3.27 -6.27 -0.51
CA PHE A 406 2.52 -7.39 0.06
C PHE A 406 1.70 -8.11 -1.00
N GLY A 407 1.38 -9.39 -0.74
CA GLY A 407 0.58 -10.21 -1.64
C GLY A 407 1.29 -10.57 -2.95
N ARG A 408 2.62 -10.78 -2.90
CA ARG A 408 3.49 -11.06 -4.05
C ARG A 408 4.03 -12.49 -4.00
N PRO A 409 3.20 -13.51 -4.32
CA PRO A 409 3.60 -14.92 -4.20
C PRO A 409 4.76 -15.31 -5.13
N GLU A 410 4.92 -14.60 -6.24
CA GLU A 410 5.98 -14.83 -7.22
C GLU A 410 7.38 -14.41 -6.72
N LEU A 411 7.49 -13.60 -5.66
CA LEU A 411 8.77 -13.06 -5.17
C LEU A 411 9.37 -13.84 -4.00
N ASN A 412 8.67 -14.83 -3.45
CA ASN A 412 9.11 -15.63 -2.28
C ASN A 412 9.64 -14.78 -1.11
N LEU A 413 8.91 -13.74 -0.74
CA LEU A 413 9.29 -12.79 0.30
C LEU A 413 9.15 -13.39 1.70
N PRO A 414 10.11 -13.14 2.64
CA PRO A 414 10.06 -13.73 3.98
C PRO A 414 8.79 -13.39 4.78
N TRP A 415 8.31 -12.15 4.66
CA TRP A 415 7.11 -11.69 5.36
C TRP A 415 5.79 -12.23 4.78
N GLU A 416 5.83 -12.84 3.59
CA GLU A 416 4.68 -13.50 2.98
C GLU A 416 4.60 -15.00 3.32
N GLN A 417 5.58 -15.56 4.03
CA GLN A 417 5.61 -16.98 4.39
C GLN A 417 4.63 -17.32 5.51
N ILE A 418 3.94 -18.47 5.40
CA ILE A 418 3.07 -19.00 6.44
C ILE A 418 3.89 -20.03 7.23
N ARG A 419 4.28 -19.70 8.47
CA ARG A 419 5.23 -20.50 9.27
C ARG A 419 4.79 -20.75 10.71
N LYS A 420 3.79 -19.99 11.24
CA LYS A 420 3.46 -19.93 12.67
C LYS A 420 1.99 -20.22 12.97
N THR A 421 1.31 -20.94 12.08
CA THR A 421 -0.12 -21.22 12.23
C THR A 421 -0.43 -22.09 13.43
N GLU A 422 0.36 -23.15 13.66
CA GLU A 422 0.16 -24.09 14.76
C GLU A 422 0.50 -23.48 16.11
N GLU A 423 1.64 -22.76 16.18
CA GLU A 423 2.04 -22.07 17.41
C GLU A 423 1.02 -20.98 17.80
N LEU A 424 0.49 -20.24 16.83
CA LEU A 424 -0.56 -19.24 17.08
C LEU A 424 -1.85 -19.90 17.57
N ARG A 425 -2.27 -21.03 16.97
CA ARG A 425 -3.45 -21.78 17.44
C ARG A 425 -3.27 -22.28 18.87
N ALA A 426 -2.10 -22.87 19.17
CA ALA A 426 -1.80 -23.36 20.50
C ALA A 426 -1.76 -22.22 21.54
N ALA A 427 -1.12 -21.09 21.23
CA ALA A 427 -1.07 -19.92 22.10
C ALA A 427 -2.45 -19.27 22.31
N ALA A 428 -3.35 -19.36 21.32
CA ALA A 428 -4.73 -18.92 21.42
C ALA A 428 -5.68 -19.95 22.10
N GLY A 429 -5.15 -21.08 22.60
CA GLY A 429 -5.95 -22.12 23.25
C GLY A 429 -6.81 -22.96 22.32
N LEU A 430 -6.49 -22.98 21.04
CA LEU A 430 -7.22 -23.76 20.02
C LEU A 430 -6.30 -24.87 19.48
N SER A 431 -6.75 -26.11 19.61
CA SER A 431 -6.06 -27.30 19.08
C SER A 431 -6.24 -27.46 17.56
#